data_c99795b9abc6567d2fc39a7e1b07f50b
#
_entry.id   c99795b9abc6567d2fc39a7e1b07f50b
#
_cell.length_a   1.000
_cell.length_b   1.000
_cell.length_c   1.000
_cell.angle_alpha   90.00
_cell.angle_beta   90.00
_cell.angle_gamma   90.00
#
_symmetry.space_group_name_H-M   'P 1'
#
loop_
_entity.id
_entity.type
_entity.pdbx_description
1 polymer ?
#
loop_
_entity_poly.entity_id
_entity_poly.type
_entity_poly.pdbx_seq_one_letter_code
_entity_poly.pdbx_strand_id
1 'polypeptide(L)'
;MSKRNNQNQKSGLALAMAAGETVAAWARENQVPVRTARTWSNSPEVRKLVQRIRRRVIDRAVGRLSKNATAAADEIVRLAKKAASEAVRLNAARAVLAELMAVSNYATL
;
A
#
# COMPACT_ATOMS: atom_id res chain seq x y z
N MET A 1 -32.34 14.33 1.94
CA MET A 1 -30.96 14.38 1.43
C MET A 1 -30.92 14.05 -0.04
N SER A 2 -30.14 14.76 -0.80
CA SER A 2 -29.99 14.48 -2.22
C SER A 2 -29.18 13.20 -2.43
N LYS A 3 -29.41 12.50 -3.55
CA LYS A 3 -28.62 11.33 -3.95
C LYS A 3 -27.12 11.64 -4.01
N ARG A 4 -26.76 12.84 -4.45
CA ARG A 4 -25.38 13.32 -4.54
C ARG A 4 -24.70 13.37 -3.17
N ASN A 5 -25.41 13.84 -2.14
CA ASN A 5 -24.88 13.92 -0.79
C ASN A 5 -24.65 12.51 -0.22
N ASN A 6 -25.58 11.57 -0.45
CA ASN A 6 -25.42 10.18 -0.03
C ASN A 6 -24.23 9.52 -0.72
N GLN A 7 -24.02 9.78 -2.01
CA GLN A 7 -22.87 9.24 -2.74
C GLN A 7 -21.55 9.76 -2.17
N ASN A 8 -21.48 11.06 -1.87
CA ASN A 8 -20.29 11.65 -1.27
C ASN A 8 -20.00 11.06 0.11
N GLN A 9 -21.03 10.84 0.91
CA GLN A 9 -20.89 10.23 2.23
C GLN A 9 -20.45 8.77 2.13
N LYS A 10 -21.01 8.00 1.20
CA LYS A 10 -20.60 6.62 0.94
C LYS A 10 -19.13 6.53 0.50
N SER A 11 -18.70 7.46 -0.33
CA SER A 11 -17.29 7.56 -0.76
C SER A 11 -16.38 7.87 0.44
N GLY A 12 -16.80 8.77 1.31
CA GLY A 12 -16.09 9.09 2.55
C GLY A 12 -16.00 7.88 3.48
N LEU A 13 -17.08 7.13 3.62
CA LEU A 13 -17.09 5.90 4.41
C LEU A 13 -16.12 4.86 3.84
N ALA A 14 -16.14 4.66 2.54
CA ALA A 14 -15.23 3.70 1.88
C ALA A 14 -13.77 4.08 2.10
N LEU A 15 -13.45 5.38 2.01
CA LEU A 15 -12.11 5.89 2.27
C LEU A 15 -11.68 5.62 3.71
N ALA A 16 -12.55 5.91 4.67
CA ALA A 16 -12.29 5.67 6.09
C ALA A 16 -12.07 4.18 6.38
N MET A 17 -12.91 3.31 5.82
CA MET A 17 -12.78 1.85 5.97
C MET A 17 -11.45 1.35 5.38
N ALA A 18 -11.08 1.86 4.21
CA ALA A 18 -9.82 1.50 3.57
C ALA A 18 -8.61 1.93 4.41
N ALA A 19 -8.75 3.03 5.16
CA ALA A 19 -7.71 3.53 6.08
C ALA A 19 -7.69 2.81 7.44
N GLY A 20 -8.62 1.88 7.67
CA GLY A 20 -8.68 1.11 8.92
C GLY A 20 -9.55 1.72 10.02
N GLU A 21 -10.30 2.79 9.73
CA GLU A 21 -11.24 3.35 10.67
C GLU A 21 -12.45 2.44 10.86
N THR A 22 -13.03 2.47 12.05
CA THR A 22 -14.28 1.74 12.31
C THR A 22 -15.46 2.48 11.71
N VAL A 23 -16.47 1.73 11.28
CA VAL A 23 -17.72 2.30 10.74
C VAL A 23 -18.39 3.20 11.78
N ALA A 24 -18.42 2.77 13.05
CA ALA A 24 -19.04 3.54 14.12
C ALA A 24 -18.34 4.88 14.36
N ALA A 25 -17.02 4.92 14.35
CA ALA A 25 -16.24 6.15 14.52
C ALA A 25 -16.52 7.14 13.39
N TRP A 26 -16.45 6.66 12.15
CA TRP A 26 -16.75 7.49 10.98
C TRP A 26 -18.18 8.05 11.03
N ALA A 27 -19.15 7.21 11.40
CA ALA A 27 -20.56 7.62 11.48
C ALA A 27 -20.76 8.76 12.48
N ARG A 28 -20.11 8.67 13.64
CA ARG A 28 -20.19 9.72 14.67
C ARG A 28 -19.59 11.03 14.18
N GLU A 29 -18.41 10.96 13.55
CA GLU A 29 -17.72 12.16 13.02
C GLU A 29 -18.51 12.85 11.92
N ASN A 30 -19.26 12.08 11.13
CA ASN A 30 -19.97 12.59 9.96
C ASN A 30 -21.47 12.76 10.19
N GLN A 31 -21.92 12.58 11.43
CA GLN A 31 -23.32 12.76 11.82
C GLN A 31 -24.27 11.87 11.01
N VAL A 32 -23.84 10.66 10.73
CA VAL A 32 -24.64 9.63 10.08
C VAL A 32 -25.07 8.62 11.15
N PRO A 33 -26.33 8.18 11.17
CA PRO A 33 -26.72 7.12 12.11
C PRO A 33 -25.85 5.88 11.89
N VAL A 34 -25.35 5.30 12.96
CA VAL A 34 -24.45 4.12 12.90
C VAL A 34 -25.11 2.98 12.12
N ARG A 35 -26.41 2.79 12.33
CA ARG A 35 -27.18 1.76 11.62
C ARG A 35 -27.15 1.97 10.11
N THR A 36 -27.34 3.21 9.67
CA THR A 36 -27.26 3.57 8.24
C THR A 36 -25.86 3.33 7.69
N ALA A 37 -24.83 3.77 8.41
CA ALA A 37 -23.44 3.57 8.01
C ALA A 37 -23.09 2.08 7.89
N ARG A 38 -23.56 1.25 8.80
CA ARG A 38 -23.36 -0.20 8.74
C ARG A 38 -24.06 -0.83 7.53
N THR A 39 -25.26 -0.38 7.22
CA THR A 39 -25.98 -0.83 6.02
C THR A 39 -25.15 -0.49 4.76
N TRP A 40 -24.64 0.74 4.68
CA TRP A 40 -23.78 1.15 3.57
C TRP A 40 -22.50 0.33 3.49
N SER A 41 -21.86 0.08 4.63
CA SER A 41 -20.60 -0.68 4.68
C SER A 41 -20.75 -2.11 4.18
N ASN A 42 -21.95 -2.68 4.29
CA ASN A 42 -22.24 -4.03 3.82
C ASN A 42 -22.74 -4.06 2.38
N SER A 43 -22.97 -2.91 1.76
CA SER A 43 -23.45 -2.85 0.39
C SER A 43 -22.33 -3.24 -0.59
N PRO A 44 -22.69 -3.91 -1.71
CA PRO A 44 -21.69 -4.24 -2.74
C PRO A 44 -20.98 -3.02 -3.31
N GLU A 45 -21.68 -1.90 -3.43
CA GLU A 45 -21.14 -0.63 -3.93
C GLU A 45 -19.98 -0.14 -3.07
N VAL A 46 -20.18 -0.04 -1.75
CA VAL A 46 -19.15 0.43 -0.82
C VAL A 46 -18.01 -0.59 -0.73
N ARG A 47 -18.31 -1.88 -0.68
CA ARG A 47 -17.29 -2.93 -0.65
C ARG A 47 -16.36 -2.88 -1.86
N LYS A 48 -16.91 -2.71 -3.05
CA LYS A 48 -16.11 -2.57 -4.29
C LYS A 48 -15.24 -1.33 -4.23
N LEU A 49 -15.78 -0.23 -3.72
CA LEU A 49 -15.03 1.02 -3.61
C LEU A 49 -13.89 0.89 -2.60
N VAL A 50 -14.10 0.23 -1.47
CA VAL A 50 -13.05 -0.06 -0.48
C VAL A 50 -11.93 -0.88 -1.11
N GLN A 51 -12.27 -1.93 -1.85
CA GLN A 51 -11.28 -2.77 -2.53
C GLN A 51 -10.47 -1.99 -3.57
N ARG A 52 -11.14 -1.12 -4.31
CA ARG A 52 -10.49 -0.26 -5.32
C ARG A 52 -9.50 0.70 -4.67
N ILE A 53 -9.90 1.34 -3.57
CA ILE A 53 -9.03 2.27 -2.83
C ILE A 53 -7.82 1.51 -2.27
N ARG A 54 -8.04 0.36 -1.64
CA ARG A 54 -6.96 -0.47 -1.09
C ARG A 54 -5.98 -0.91 -2.17
N ARG A 55 -6.49 -1.31 -3.33
CA ARG A 55 -5.63 -1.69 -4.47
C ARG A 55 -4.74 -0.54 -4.91
N ARG A 56 -5.28 0.67 -5.04
CA ARG A 56 -4.49 1.85 -5.39
C ARG A 56 -3.40 2.17 -4.37
N VAL A 57 -3.71 2.05 -3.08
CA VAL A 57 -2.74 2.28 -2.00
C VAL A 57 -1.63 1.24 -2.07
N ILE A 58 -1.98 -0.03 -2.26
CA ILE A 58 -1.01 -1.13 -2.39
C ILE A 58 -0.14 -0.92 -3.63
N ASP A 59 -0.73 -0.59 -4.77
CA ASP A 59 0.01 -0.36 -6.02
C ASP A 59 1.02 0.79 -5.86
N ARG A 60 0.63 1.87 -5.20
CA ARG A 60 1.53 3.00 -4.91
C ARG A 60 2.65 2.59 -3.96
N ALA A 61 2.34 1.82 -2.92
CA ALA A 61 3.33 1.33 -1.97
C ALA A 61 4.34 0.41 -2.66
N VAL A 62 3.86 -0.52 -3.49
CA VAL A 62 4.72 -1.41 -4.28
C VAL A 62 5.61 -0.59 -5.23
N GLY A 63 5.04 0.42 -5.90
CA GLY A 63 5.80 1.31 -6.77
C GLY A 63 6.93 2.04 -6.04
N ARG A 64 6.64 2.59 -4.85
CA ARG A 64 7.65 3.27 -4.02
C ARG A 64 8.72 2.31 -3.52
N LEU A 65 8.33 1.12 -3.06
CA LEU A 65 9.26 0.09 -2.63
C LEU A 65 10.17 -0.34 -3.78
N SER A 66 9.59 -0.55 -4.96
CA SER A 66 10.36 -0.92 -6.16
C SER A 66 11.39 0.14 -6.53
N LYS A 67 10.99 1.42 -6.49
CA LYS A 67 11.89 2.53 -6.78
C LYS A 67 13.04 2.60 -5.77
N ASN A 68 12.73 2.48 -4.49
CA ASN A 68 13.72 2.52 -3.42
C ASN A 68 14.63 1.31 -3.45
N ALA A 69 14.10 0.13 -3.77
CA ALA A 69 14.88 -1.10 -3.91
C ALA A 69 15.89 -0.96 -5.07
N THR A 70 15.48 -0.36 -6.19
CA THR A 70 16.36 -0.11 -7.33
C THR A 70 17.51 0.82 -6.93
N ALA A 71 17.20 1.92 -6.22
CA ALA A 71 18.21 2.85 -5.73
C ALA A 71 19.19 2.18 -4.74
N ALA A 72 18.67 1.36 -3.84
CA ALA A 72 19.47 0.60 -2.89
C ALA A 72 20.37 -0.41 -3.59
N ALA A 73 19.84 -1.11 -4.59
CA ALA A 73 20.59 -2.07 -5.40
C ALA A 73 21.74 -1.37 -6.15
N ASP A 74 21.50 -0.19 -6.73
CA ASP A 74 22.52 0.60 -7.43
C ASP A 74 23.64 0.99 -6.45
N GLU A 75 23.31 1.38 -5.23
CA GLU A 75 24.29 1.75 -4.20
C GLU A 75 25.12 0.52 -3.79
N ILE A 76 24.50 -0.65 -3.64
CA ILE A 76 25.22 -1.89 -3.32
C ILE A 76 26.19 -2.25 -4.45
N VAL A 77 25.77 -2.13 -5.70
CA VAL A 77 26.63 -2.37 -6.88
C VAL A 77 27.81 -1.40 -6.88
N ARG A 78 27.57 -0.12 -6.57
CA ARG A 78 28.63 0.89 -6.47
C ARG A 78 29.65 0.50 -5.40
N LEU A 79 29.20 0.08 -4.23
CA LEU A 79 30.08 -0.36 -3.14
C LEU A 79 30.88 -1.60 -3.52
N ALA A 80 30.25 -2.54 -4.21
CA ALA A 80 30.92 -3.75 -4.69
C ALA A 80 32.07 -3.47 -5.66
N LYS A 81 31.95 -2.39 -6.45
CA LYS A 81 32.95 -2.03 -7.47
C LYS A 81 34.03 -1.07 -6.94
N LYS A 82 33.65 -0.14 -6.05
CA LYS A 82 34.46 1.05 -5.74
C LYS A 82 34.87 1.19 -4.29
N ALA A 83 34.35 0.37 -3.37
CA ALA A 83 34.73 0.47 -1.96
C ALA A 83 36.23 0.15 -1.80
N ALA A 84 36.91 0.91 -0.94
CA ALA A 84 38.33 0.73 -0.69
C ALA A 84 38.62 -0.57 0.07
N SER A 85 37.70 -0.99 0.95
CA SER A 85 37.86 -2.21 1.74
C SER A 85 37.39 -3.45 0.94
N GLU A 86 38.24 -4.47 0.89
CA GLU A 86 37.88 -5.75 0.27
C GLU A 86 36.71 -6.42 0.97
N ALA A 87 36.65 -6.30 2.32
CA ALA A 87 35.54 -6.87 3.10
C ALA A 87 34.22 -6.21 2.72
N VAL A 88 34.20 -4.89 2.56
CA VAL A 88 33.00 -4.15 2.14
C VAL A 88 32.60 -4.54 0.71
N ARG A 89 33.55 -4.64 -0.21
CA ARG A 89 33.27 -5.08 -1.58
C ARG A 89 32.70 -6.49 -1.62
N LEU A 90 33.27 -7.40 -0.86
CA LEU A 90 32.79 -8.79 -0.80
C LEU A 90 31.37 -8.87 -0.22
N ASN A 91 31.11 -8.15 0.88
CA ASN A 91 29.79 -8.12 1.50
C ASN A 91 28.74 -7.51 0.56
N ALA A 92 29.10 -6.44 -0.16
CA ALA A 92 28.22 -5.82 -1.15
C ALA A 92 27.91 -6.78 -2.31
N ALA A 93 28.92 -7.51 -2.79
CA ALA A 93 28.73 -8.51 -3.86
C ALA A 93 27.80 -9.64 -3.41
N ARG A 94 27.95 -10.13 -2.17
CA ARG A 94 27.06 -11.14 -1.58
C ARG A 94 25.62 -10.62 -1.47
N ALA A 95 25.45 -9.34 -1.09
CA ALA A 95 24.15 -8.71 -0.99
C ALA A 95 23.46 -8.63 -2.35
N VAL A 96 24.21 -8.31 -3.43
CA VAL A 96 23.67 -8.30 -4.80
C VAL A 96 23.15 -9.69 -5.19
N LEU A 97 23.92 -10.74 -4.91
CA LEU A 97 23.50 -12.12 -5.20
C LEU A 97 22.26 -12.52 -4.41
N ALA A 98 22.19 -12.17 -3.12
CA ALA A 98 21.05 -12.45 -2.28
C ALA A 98 19.78 -11.73 -2.79
N GLU A 99 19.93 -10.46 -3.22
CA GLU A 99 18.83 -9.68 -3.78
C GLU A 99 18.32 -10.29 -5.08
N LEU A 100 19.22 -10.71 -5.95
CA LEU A 100 18.87 -11.35 -7.20
C LEU A 100 18.07 -12.63 -6.96
N MET A 101 18.48 -13.43 -6.00
CA MET A 101 17.75 -14.67 -5.63
C MET A 101 16.36 -14.35 -5.06
N ALA A 102 16.24 -13.33 -4.23
CA ALA A 102 14.97 -12.91 -3.66
C ALA A 102 13.99 -12.45 -4.74
N VAL A 103 14.45 -11.66 -5.71
CA VAL A 103 13.63 -11.21 -6.84
C VAL A 103 13.21 -12.39 -7.71
N SER A 104 14.12 -13.32 -7.98
CA SER A 104 13.84 -14.53 -8.75
C SER A 104 12.76 -15.38 -8.08
N ASN A 105 12.84 -15.57 -6.76
CA ASN A 105 11.84 -16.30 -6.00
C ASN A 105 10.47 -15.62 -6.04
N TYR A 106 10.45 -14.30 -5.93
CA TYR A 106 9.22 -13.52 -6.04
C TYR A 106 8.56 -13.67 -7.41
N ALA A 107 9.36 -13.66 -8.47
CA ALA A 107 8.86 -13.79 -9.84
C ALA A 107 8.25 -15.18 -10.13
N THR A 108 8.64 -16.21 -9.37
CA THR A 108 8.11 -17.57 -9.54
C THR A 108 6.87 -17.86 -8.69
N LEU A 109 6.48 -16.96 -7.80
CA LEU A 109 5.27 -17.08 -7.00
C LEU A 109 4.05 -16.70 -7.84
#